data_48db907c4c17b470719d90f654751bcf
#
_entry.id   48db907c4c17b470719d90f654751bcf
#
_cell.length_a   1.000
_cell.length_b   1.000
_cell.length_c   1.000
_cell.angle_alpha   90.00
_cell.angle_beta   90.00
_cell.angle_gamma   90.00
#
_symmetry.space_group_name_H-M   'P 1'
#
loop_
_entity.id
_entity.type
_entity.pdbx_description
1 polymer ?
#
loop_
_entity_poly.entity_id
_entity_poly.type
_entity_poly.pdbx_seq_one_letter_code
_entity_poly.pdbx_strand_id
1 'polypeptide(L)'
;MFLTPHRCGSPCQVLGFDMPEGAMVIVNAWAIDRDPANWDRPEEFVPERFETSGRDFRGTDFEFVPFGGKQQMCPGIAIGLAHIELALAALLFHFDWELPGGRAAEELDMSESFEVTAQLRSDLDVVAVPRVPLWRNLNI
;
A
#
# COMPACT_ATOMS: atom_id res chain seq x y z
N MET A 1 1.39 4.80 -3.83
CA MET A 1 1.32 6.02 -4.68
C MET A 1 0.57 7.07 -3.90
N PHE A 2 1.21 8.20 -3.60
CA PHE A 2 0.60 9.22 -2.72
C PHE A 2 -0.33 10.18 -3.45
N LEU A 3 -0.12 10.39 -4.73
CA LEU A 3 -0.86 11.34 -5.55
C LEU A 3 -1.37 10.68 -6.82
N THR A 4 -2.66 10.84 -7.11
CA THR A 4 -3.28 10.27 -8.32
C THR A 4 -3.67 11.40 -9.27
N PRO A 5 -2.94 11.59 -10.38
CA PRO A 5 -3.27 12.63 -11.34
C PRO A 5 -4.42 12.21 -12.26
N HIS A 6 -5.37 13.12 -12.45
CA HIS A 6 -6.48 13.00 -13.39
C HIS A 6 -6.50 14.20 -14.34
N ARG A 7 -6.87 13.99 -15.58
CA ARG A 7 -7.03 15.07 -16.56
C ARG A 7 -8.50 15.27 -16.88
N CYS A 8 -8.96 16.51 -16.83
CA CYS A 8 -10.32 16.85 -17.26
C CYS A 8 -10.45 16.66 -18.77
N GLY A 9 -11.33 15.75 -19.20
CA GLY A 9 -11.61 15.49 -20.63
C GLY A 9 -12.57 16.49 -21.27
N SER A 10 -13.26 17.29 -20.46
CA SER A 10 -14.14 18.39 -20.86
C SER A 10 -14.25 19.39 -19.71
N PRO A 11 -14.66 20.62 -19.96
CA PRO A 11 -14.90 21.58 -18.90
C PRO A 11 -15.92 21.03 -17.87
N CYS A 12 -15.59 21.16 -16.60
CA CYS A 12 -16.44 20.67 -15.51
C CYS A 12 -16.27 21.53 -14.24
N GLN A 13 -17.10 21.29 -13.24
CA GLN A 13 -16.93 21.90 -11.92
C GLN A 13 -16.50 20.86 -10.89
N VAL A 14 -15.50 21.21 -10.09
CA VAL A 14 -15.03 20.39 -8.95
C VAL A 14 -15.03 21.26 -7.72
N LEU A 15 -15.81 20.87 -6.71
CA LEU A 15 -15.96 21.62 -5.45
C LEU A 15 -16.29 23.11 -5.65
N GLY A 16 -17.08 23.45 -6.69
CA GLY A 16 -17.46 24.82 -7.01
C GLY A 16 -16.44 25.62 -7.84
N PHE A 17 -15.30 25.02 -8.19
CA PHE A 17 -14.30 25.62 -9.07
C PHE A 17 -14.50 25.17 -10.53
N ASP A 18 -14.45 26.11 -11.47
CA ASP A 18 -14.49 25.82 -12.89
C ASP A 18 -13.15 25.25 -13.35
N MET A 19 -13.20 24.02 -13.88
CA MET A 19 -12.04 23.32 -14.40
C MET A 19 -12.09 23.29 -15.94
N PRO A 20 -11.15 23.93 -16.64
CA PRO A 20 -11.09 23.85 -18.09
C PRO A 20 -10.70 22.46 -18.58
N GLU A 21 -11.02 22.15 -19.84
CA GLU A 21 -10.52 20.95 -20.51
C GLU A 21 -8.99 20.89 -20.45
N GLY A 22 -8.45 19.72 -20.20
CA GLY A 22 -7.01 19.50 -20.07
C GLY A 22 -6.42 19.86 -18.70
N ALA A 23 -7.19 20.49 -17.81
CA ALA A 23 -6.72 20.76 -16.44
C ALA A 23 -6.36 19.47 -15.73
N MET A 24 -5.27 19.52 -14.95
CA MET A 24 -4.83 18.40 -14.11
C MET A 24 -5.40 18.54 -12.69
N VAL A 25 -6.11 17.53 -12.25
CA VAL A 25 -6.59 17.39 -10.87
C VAL A 25 -5.76 16.30 -10.19
N ILE A 26 -5.19 16.61 -9.04
CA ILE A 26 -4.38 15.66 -8.28
C ILE A 26 -5.17 15.28 -7.02
N VAL A 27 -5.48 13.99 -6.89
CA VAL A 27 -6.09 13.44 -5.68
C VAL A 27 -4.97 13.07 -4.71
N ASN A 28 -5.01 13.65 -3.51
CA ASN A 28 -4.03 13.37 -2.45
C ASN A 28 -4.45 12.13 -1.66
N ALA A 29 -4.17 10.93 -2.18
CA ALA A 29 -4.48 9.67 -1.52
C ALA A 29 -3.75 9.53 -0.18
N TRP A 30 -2.55 10.06 -0.05
CA TRP A 30 -1.81 10.06 1.21
C TRP A 30 -2.56 10.78 2.34
N ALA A 31 -3.14 11.95 2.03
CA ALA A 31 -3.94 12.69 3.02
C ALA A 31 -5.27 12.00 3.33
N ILE A 32 -5.90 11.37 2.33
CA ILE A 32 -7.14 10.61 2.50
C ILE A 32 -6.91 9.43 3.46
N ASP A 33 -5.82 8.69 3.28
CA ASP A 33 -5.50 7.51 4.10
C ASP A 33 -5.10 7.89 5.55
N ARG A 34 -4.86 9.18 5.82
CA ARG A 34 -4.46 9.72 7.13
C ARG A 34 -5.47 10.71 7.73
N ASP A 35 -6.64 10.82 7.14
CA ASP A 35 -7.67 11.72 7.65
C ASP A 35 -8.27 11.19 8.97
N PRO A 36 -8.08 11.87 10.11
CA PRO A 36 -8.59 11.41 11.39
C PRO A 36 -10.13 11.44 11.49
N ALA A 37 -10.81 12.10 10.54
CA ALA A 37 -12.27 12.01 10.43
C ALA A 37 -12.74 10.62 9.98
N ASN A 38 -11.89 9.88 9.27
CA ASN A 38 -12.20 8.59 8.68
C ASN A 38 -11.43 7.43 9.32
N TRP A 39 -10.27 7.71 9.93
CA TRP A 39 -9.36 6.69 10.42
C TRP A 39 -9.01 6.89 11.90
N ASP A 40 -9.22 5.88 12.72
CA ASP A 40 -8.67 5.82 14.06
C ASP A 40 -7.17 5.54 14.00
N ARG A 41 -6.37 6.30 14.75
CA ARG A 41 -4.89 6.22 14.75
C ARG A 41 -4.30 6.16 13.33
N PRO A 42 -4.52 7.22 12.51
CA PRO A 42 -4.21 7.19 11.08
C PRO A 42 -2.71 7.03 10.77
N GLU A 43 -1.84 7.42 11.69
CA GLU A 43 -0.38 7.30 11.53
C GLU A 43 0.18 5.95 11.97
N GLU A 44 -0.66 5.08 12.56
CA GLU A 44 -0.22 3.76 13.02
C GLU A 44 -0.54 2.67 12.00
N PHE A 45 0.39 1.72 11.84
CA PHE A 45 0.16 0.50 11.08
C PHE A 45 -0.70 -0.48 11.89
N VAL A 46 -2.00 -0.51 11.64
CA VAL A 46 -2.99 -1.36 12.30
C VAL A 46 -3.80 -2.10 11.25
N PRO A 47 -3.30 -3.24 10.72
CA PRO A 47 -4.02 -3.99 9.68
C PRO A 47 -5.38 -4.52 10.15
N GLU A 48 -5.55 -4.79 11.45
CA GLU A 48 -6.79 -5.26 12.06
C GLU A 48 -7.97 -4.29 11.88
N ARG A 49 -7.69 -3.01 11.56
CA ARG A 49 -8.76 -2.03 11.28
C ARG A 49 -9.65 -2.43 10.11
N PHE A 50 -9.15 -3.25 9.19
CA PHE A 50 -9.91 -3.73 8.04
C PHE A 50 -10.81 -4.93 8.35
N GLU A 51 -10.59 -5.64 9.46
CA GLU A 51 -11.42 -6.80 9.83
C GLU A 51 -12.85 -6.40 10.21
N THR A 52 -13.00 -5.21 10.79
CA THR A 52 -14.28 -4.73 11.34
C THR A 52 -14.87 -3.54 10.61
N SER A 53 -14.09 -2.80 9.83
CA SER A 53 -14.54 -1.56 9.19
C SER A 53 -15.48 -1.77 8.00
N GLY A 54 -15.45 -2.95 7.38
CA GLY A 54 -16.16 -3.23 6.12
C GLY A 54 -15.63 -2.46 4.92
N ARG A 55 -14.56 -1.66 5.09
CA ARG A 55 -13.93 -0.89 4.01
C ARG A 55 -13.10 -1.81 3.14
N ASP A 56 -13.13 -1.56 1.84
CA ASP A 56 -12.34 -2.31 0.88
C ASP A 56 -11.58 -1.39 -0.10
N PHE A 57 -10.61 -1.98 -0.81
CA PHE A 57 -9.76 -1.31 -1.79
C PHE A 57 -10.33 -1.30 -3.20
N ARG A 58 -11.57 -1.75 -3.41
CA ARG A 58 -12.18 -1.96 -4.75
C ARG A 58 -12.74 -0.67 -5.37
N GLY A 59 -12.44 0.48 -4.77
CA GLY A 59 -12.74 1.80 -5.30
C GLY A 59 -14.18 2.26 -5.11
N THR A 60 -14.94 1.61 -4.20
CA THR A 60 -16.26 2.05 -3.75
C THR A 60 -16.18 2.92 -2.50
N ASP A 61 -15.16 2.70 -1.68
CA ASP A 61 -14.88 3.46 -0.47
C ASP A 61 -13.87 4.56 -0.77
N PHE A 62 -14.34 5.80 -0.81
CA PHE A 62 -13.51 6.94 -1.18
C PHE A 62 -12.52 7.36 -0.08
N GLU A 63 -12.69 6.83 1.12
CA GLU A 63 -11.75 6.97 2.24
C GLU A 63 -10.53 6.05 2.10
N PHE A 64 -10.59 5.07 1.16
CA PHE A 64 -9.50 4.13 0.92
C PHE A 64 -9.37 3.80 -0.57
N VAL A 65 -8.49 4.52 -1.26
CA VAL A 65 -8.34 4.45 -2.73
C VAL A 65 -6.91 4.10 -3.20
N PRO A 66 -6.28 3.04 -2.66
CA PRO A 66 -4.89 2.69 -2.98
C PRO A 66 -4.67 2.37 -4.47
N PHE A 67 -5.70 1.94 -5.15
CA PHE A 67 -5.70 1.60 -6.58
C PHE A 67 -6.58 2.52 -7.43
N GLY A 68 -6.95 3.68 -6.92
CA GLY A 68 -7.92 4.58 -7.54
C GLY A 68 -9.37 4.23 -7.20
N GLY A 69 -10.32 4.90 -7.84
CA GLY A 69 -11.75 4.72 -7.56
C GLY A 69 -12.60 4.59 -8.82
N LYS A 70 -13.68 3.81 -8.71
CA LYS A 70 -14.70 3.61 -9.76
C LYS A 70 -14.11 3.32 -11.15
N GLN A 71 -14.37 4.21 -12.13
CA GLN A 71 -14.01 3.99 -13.53
C GLN A 71 -12.51 4.09 -13.83
N GLN A 72 -11.71 4.65 -12.91
CA GLN A 72 -10.27 4.85 -13.08
C GLN A 72 -9.46 4.03 -12.10
N MET A 73 -9.84 2.79 -11.91
CA MET A 73 -9.07 1.85 -11.11
C MET A 73 -7.82 1.34 -11.85
N CYS A 74 -6.81 0.99 -11.08
CA CYS A 74 -5.60 0.34 -11.59
C CYS A 74 -5.96 -0.95 -12.36
N PRO A 75 -5.65 -1.06 -13.66
CA PRO A 75 -5.97 -2.26 -14.44
C PRO A 75 -5.14 -3.49 -14.02
N GLY A 76 -4.02 -3.28 -13.35
CA GLY A 76 -3.13 -4.34 -12.87
C GLY A 76 -3.45 -4.87 -11.47
N ILE A 77 -4.52 -4.40 -10.82
CA ILE A 77 -4.81 -4.74 -9.42
C ILE A 77 -4.88 -6.26 -9.16
N ALA A 78 -5.55 -7.02 -10.02
CA ALA A 78 -5.71 -8.46 -9.82
C ALA A 78 -4.37 -9.21 -9.91
N ILE A 79 -3.53 -8.83 -10.86
CA ILE A 79 -2.19 -9.42 -11.02
C ILE A 79 -1.29 -8.99 -9.85
N GLY A 80 -1.32 -7.70 -9.49
CA GLY A 80 -0.53 -7.15 -8.37
C GLY A 80 -0.86 -7.85 -7.06
N LEU A 81 -2.14 -8.00 -6.73
CA LEU A 81 -2.59 -8.69 -5.53
C LEU A 81 -2.16 -10.16 -5.51
N ALA A 82 -2.37 -10.90 -6.61
CA ALA A 82 -1.97 -12.30 -6.68
C ALA A 82 -0.46 -12.48 -6.46
N HIS A 83 0.38 -11.59 -6.99
CA HIS A 83 1.83 -11.64 -6.76
C HIS A 83 2.19 -11.33 -5.30
N ILE A 84 1.58 -10.30 -4.70
CA ILE A 84 1.83 -9.93 -3.31
C ILE A 84 1.40 -11.06 -2.38
N GLU A 85 0.19 -11.58 -2.55
CA GLU A 85 -0.35 -12.68 -1.75
C GLU A 85 0.54 -13.92 -1.84
N LEU A 86 0.93 -14.32 -3.05
CA LEU A 86 1.80 -15.48 -3.26
C LEU A 86 3.19 -15.28 -2.63
N ALA A 87 3.79 -14.11 -2.82
CA ALA A 87 5.10 -13.79 -2.27
C ALA A 87 5.07 -13.77 -0.74
N LEU A 88 4.10 -13.08 -0.14
CA LEU A 88 3.94 -13.03 1.31
C LEU A 88 3.64 -14.41 1.89
N ALA A 89 2.74 -15.18 1.28
CA ALA A 89 2.43 -16.53 1.72
C ALA A 89 3.69 -17.42 1.71
N ALA A 90 4.48 -17.38 0.64
CA ALA A 90 5.71 -18.15 0.55
C ALA A 90 6.75 -17.70 1.60
N LEU A 91 6.96 -16.41 1.76
CA LEU A 91 7.93 -15.86 2.70
C LEU A 91 7.55 -16.17 4.16
N LEU A 92 6.27 -15.98 4.52
CA LEU A 92 5.80 -16.19 5.88
C LEU A 92 5.58 -17.67 6.23
N PHE A 93 5.33 -18.52 5.24
CA PHE A 93 5.21 -19.97 5.48
C PHE A 93 6.56 -20.63 5.71
N HIS A 94 7.57 -20.24 4.94
CA HIS A 94 8.87 -20.92 4.94
C HIS A 94 9.86 -20.38 5.96
N PHE A 95 9.72 -19.10 6.37
CA PHE A 95 10.72 -18.41 7.18
C PHE A 95 10.12 -17.70 8.38
N ASP A 96 10.86 -17.69 9.48
CA ASP A 96 10.81 -16.68 10.52
C ASP A 96 11.83 -15.59 10.18
N TRP A 97 11.51 -14.33 10.52
CA TRP A 97 12.30 -13.18 10.12
C TRP A 97 12.87 -12.50 11.35
N GLU A 98 14.16 -12.26 11.34
CA GLU A 98 14.89 -11.60 12.42
C GLU A 98 15.65 -10.40 11.88
N LEU A 99 15.87 -9.39 12.72
CA LEU A 99 16.77 -8.30 12.38
C LEU A 99 18.21 -8.70 12.66
N PRO A 100 19.17 -8.27 11.80
CA PRO A 100 20.58 -8.56 11.98
C PRO A 100 21.09 -8.07 13.35
N GLY A 101 21.90 -8.90 14.01
CA GLY A 101 22.48 -8.56 15.32
C GLY A 101 21.51 -8.63 16.50
N GLY A 102 20.32 -9.22 16.32
CA GLY A 102 19.33 -9.35 17.39
C GLY A 102 18.67 -8.02 17.79
N ARG A 103 18.67 -7.04 16.90
CA ARG A 103 17.97 -5.75 17.13
C ARG A 103 16.47 -5.97 17.32
N ALA A 104 15.86 -5.15 18.17
CA ALA A 104 14.41 -5.12 18.32
C ALA A 104 13.72 -4.43 17.12
N ALA A 105 12.48 -4.83 16.82
CA ALA A 105 11.73 -4.25 15.70
C ALA A 105 11.51 -2.73 15.85
N GLU A 106 11.40 -2.26 17.08
CA GLU A 106 11.23 -0.85 17.44
C GLU A 106 12.45 0.03 17.12
N GLU A 107 13.61 -0.60 16.91
CA GLU A 107 14.86 0.09 16.54
C GLU A 107 14.99 0.31 15.03
N LEU A 108 14.02 -0.21 14.25
CA LEU A 108 14.04 -0.05 12.81
C LEU A 108 13.71 1.39 12.41
N ASP A 109 14.55 1.99 11.57
CA ASP A 109 14.29 3.31 11.01
C ASP A 109 13.19 3.18 9.92
N MET A 110 11.98 3.59 10.25
CA MET A 110 10.82 3.61 9.35
C MET A 110 10.70 4.93 8.57
N SER A 111 11.74 5.77 8.58
CA SER A 111 11.71 7.02 7.80
C SER A 111 11.61 6.75 6.30
N GLU A 112 10.77 7.55 5.64
CA GLU A 112 10.50 7.42 4.21
C GLU A 112 11.48 8.24 3.36
N SER A 113 11.79 7.75 2.18
CA SER A 113 12.43 8.50 1.09
C SER A 113 11.37 9.22 0.27
N PHE A 114 11.62 10.48 -0.06
CA PHE A 114 10.71 11.32 -0.85
C PHE A 114 10.93 11.03 -2.34
N GLU A 115 10.14 10.11 -2.90
CA GLU A 115 10.17 9.75 -4.32
C GLU A 115 8.75 9.62 -4.88
N VAL A 116 8.63 9.23 -6.15
CA VAL A 116 7.33 8.96 -6.80
C VAL A 116 6.59 7.82 -6.10
N THR A 117 7.33 6.88 -5.51
CA THR A 117 6.82 5.78 -4.68
C THR A 117 7.32 5.96 -3.25
N ALA A 118 6.47 5.58 -2.26
CA ALA A 118 6.93 5.50 -0.89
C ALA A 118 7.86 4.29 -0.75
N GLN A 119 9.03 4.52 -0.23
CA GLN A 119 9.97 3.47 0.16
C GLN A 119 10.70 3.87 1.43
N LEU A 120 11.22 2.91 2.15
CA LEU A 120 12.09 3.20 3.28
C LEU A 120 13.32 3.97 2.79
N ARG A 121 13.81 4.90 3.61
CA ARG A 121 15.04 5.64 3.33
C ARG A 121 16.26 4.73 3.37
N SER A 122 16.26 3.76 4.27
CA SER A 122 17.29 2.74 4.41
C SER A 122 16.76 1.39 3.98
N ASP A 123 17.59 0.55 3.39
CA ASP A 123 17.22 -0.80 3.03
C ASP A 123 16.78 -1.60 4.27
N LEU A 124 15.79 -2.47 4.09
CA LEU A 124 15.34 -3.39 5.12
C LEU A 124 16.18 -4.68 5.04
N ASP A 125 17.21 -4.76 5.86
CA ASP A 125 18.00 -5.98 6.02
C ASP A 125 17.34 -6.91 7.04
N VAL A 126 17.06 -8.14 6.63
CA VAL A 126 16.48 -9.18 7.50
C VAL A 126 17.19 -10.52 7.31
N VAL A 127 17.20 -11.32 8.36
CA VAL A 127 17.72 -12.68 8.35
C VAL A 127 16.56 -13.66 8.25
N ALA A 128 16.58 -14.48 7.21
CA ALA A 128 15.60 -15.54 6.99
C ALA A 128 16.00 -16.79 7.77
N VAL A 129 15.23 -17.16 8.79
CA VAL A 129 15.40 -18.39 9.58
C VAL A 129 14.41 -19.43 9.04
N PRO A 130 14.86 -20.54 8.43
CA PRO A 130 13.96 -21.55 7.86
C PRO A 130 13.05 -22.18 8.94
N ARG A 131 11.75 -22.04 8.78
CA ARG A 131 10.71 -22.67 9.61
C ARG A 131 10.38 -24.08 9.12
N VAL A 132 10.34 -24.23 7.80
CA VAL A 132 10.06 -25.51 7.15
C VAL A 132 11.30 -25.91 6.36
N PRO A 133 11.75 -27.20 6.43
CA PRO A 133 12.91 -27.64 5.65
C PRO A 133 12.73 -27.33 4.15
N LEU A 134 13.61 -26.48 3.62
CA LEU A 134 13.65 -26.21 2.20
C LEU A 134 14.15 -27.46 1.47
N TRP A 135 13.23 -28.20 0.80
CA TRP A 135 13.47 -29.18 -0.28
C TRP A 135 14.84 -29.87 -0.31
N ARG A 136 15.21 -30.65 0.68
CA ARG A 136 16.42 -31.46 0.58
C ARG A 136 16.25 -32.81 -0.13
N ASN A 137 15.03 -33.16 -0.57
CA ASN A 137 14.76 -34.46 -1.18
C ASN A 137 13.81 -34.41 -2.38
N LEU A 138 14.11 -33.60 -3.40
CA LEU A 138 13.72 -33.96 -4.75
C LEU A 138 14.92 -34.65 -5.40
N ASN A 139 15.11 -35.95 -5.13
CA ASN A 139 15.83 -36.81 -6.03
C ASN A 139 14.95 -36.95 -7.30
N ILE A 140 15.23 -36.16 -8.30
CA ILE A 140 14.78 -36.37 -9.67
C ILE A 140 15.87 -37.19 -10.36
#